data_709dce26b80757528e86aa769f5d526e
#
_entry.id   709dce26b80757528e86aa769f5d526e
#
_cell.length_a   1.000
_cell.length_b   1.000
_cell.length_c   1.000
_cell.angle_alpha   90.00
_cell.angle_beta   90.00
_cell.angle_gamma   90.00
#
_symmetry.space_group_name_H-M   'P 1'
#
loop_
_entity.id
_entity.type
_entity.pdbx_description
1 polymer ?
#
loop_
_entity_poly.entity_id
_entity_poly.type
_entity_poly.pdbx_seq_one_letter_code
_entity_poly.pdbx_strand_id
1 'polypeptide(L)'
;MARVSVKIFSVLCGVVGGWASALSFIDSVGSMPAGAAGNWRMWDLASGTASNPYARAHFLIEGRVPPAQSLFQVYTNSLDDDGSTLLSGCVYRISANDLESRWWSLSVGPVNSEDKDSSAAVTSDEVVRDPDGTLSVAMARHPVSGNWIRPAVEGNLTLQFVVSNAGGLQEPGELNLPSVKRVSC
;
A
#
# COMPACT_ATOMS: atom_id res chain seq x y z
N MET A 1 17.08 -27.05 39.95
CA MET A 1 17.43 -26.23 38.77
C MET A 1 16.45 -26.42 37.59
N ALA A 2 16.06 -27.65 37.20
CA ALA A 2 15.16 -27.88 36.05
C ALA A 2 13.79 -27.15 36.10
N ARG A 3 13.16 -27.07 37.26
CA ARG A 3 11.84 -26.41 37.43
C ARG A 3 11.89 -24.88 37.22
N VAL A 4 13.02 -24.24 37.51
CA VAL A 4 13.20 -22.79 37.27
C VAL A 4 13.42 -22.53 35.79
N SER A 5 14.20 -23.36 35.11
CA SER A 5 14.43 -23.23 33.64
C SER A 5 13.16 -23.40 32.85
N VAL A 6 12.26 -24.32 33.21
CA VAL A 6 10.96 -24.50 32.53
C VAL A 6 10.08 -23.27 32.72
N LYS A 7 10.03 -22.67 33.91
CA LYS A 7 9.23 -21.46 34.14
C LYS A 7 9.76 -20.26 33.31
N ILE A 8 11.08 -20.05 33.26
CA ILE A 8 11.69 -19.00 32.48
C ILE A 8 11.41 -19.21 30.98
N PHE A 9 11.54 -20.44 30.50
CA PHE A 9 11.24 -20.79 29.11
C PHE A 9 9.78 -20.55 28.77
N SER A 10 8.83 -20.92 29.61
CA SER A 10 7.40 -20.68 29.39
C SER A 10 7.06 -19.19 29.34
N VAL A 11 7.67 -18.37 30.20
CA VAL A 11 7.46 -16.90 30.17
C VAL A 11 8.04 -16.31 28.89
N LEU A 12 9.25 -16.72 28.49
CA LEU A 12 9.87 -16.27 27.25
C LEU A 12 9.00 -16.63 26.02
N CYS A 13 8.53 -17.88 25.94
CA CYS A 13 7.63 -18.29 24.85
C CYS A 13 6.32 -17.49 24.85
N GLY A 14 5.75 -17.21 26.02
CA GLY A 14 4.56 -16.38 26.15
C GLY A 14 4.77 -14.94 25.65
N VAL A 15 5.88 -14.32 26.04
CA VAL A 15 6.21 -12.95 25.64
C VAL A 15 6.50 -12.87 24.13
N VAL A 16 7.36 -13.74 23.62
CA VAL A 16 7.73 -13.74 22.18
C VAL A 16 6.53 -14.12 21.32
N GLY A 17 5.78 -15.15 21.68
CA GLY A 17 4.59 -15.58 20.96
C GLY A 17 3.47 -14.52 21.00
N GLY A 18 3.27 -13.90 22.17
CA GLY A 18 2.33 -12.79 22.32
C GLY A 18 2.68 -11.59 21.47
N TRP A 19 3.95 -11.20 21.43
CA TRP A 19 4.41 -10.09 20.59
C TRP A 19 4.26 -10.42 19.11
N ALA A 20 4.75 -11.56 18.64
CA ALA A 20 4.63 -11.96 17.25
C ALA A 20 3.17 -12.02 16.79
N SER A 21 2.27 -12.58 17.61
CA SER A 21 0.84 -12.61 17.31
C SER A 21 0.21 -11.21 17.25
N ALA A 22 0.61 -10.32 18.17
CA ALA A 22 0.10 -8.95 18.19
C ALA A 22 0.48 -8.18 16.92
N LEU A 23 1.73 -8.28 16.47
CA LEU A 23 2.18 -7.64 15.23
C LEU A 23 1.43 -8.19 14.00
N SER A 24 1.27 -9.50 13.90
CA SER A 24 0.51 -10.13 12.82
C SER A 24 -0.97 -9.71 12.84
N PHE A 25 -1.54 -9.50 14.01
CA PHE A 25 -2.93 -9.08 14.16
C PHE A 25 -3.13 -7.61 13.77
N ILE A 26 -2.17 -6.73 14.09
CA ILE A 26 -2.19 -5.33 13.68
C ILE A 26 -2.28 -5.23 12.16
N ASP A 27 -1.47 -5.99 11.43
CA ASP A 27 -1.42 -5.97 9.97
C ASP A 27 -2.69 -6.54 9.33
N SER A 28 -3.22 -7.63 9.88
CA SER A 28 -4.38 -8.33 9.31
C SER A 28 -5.72 -7.63 9.59
N VAL A 29 -5.85 -7.00 10.76
CA VAL A 29 -7.12 -6.39 11.22
C VAL A 29 -7.14 -4.88 11.06
N GLY A 30 -5.96 -4.23 11.10
CA GLY A 30 -5.85 -2.77 10.96
C GLY A 30 -6.03 -2.29 9.53
N SER A 31 -5.77 -3.13 8.53
CA SER A 31 -5.99 -2.82 7.12
C SER A 31 -7.17 -3.60 6.56
N MET A 32 -7.92 -2.99 5.65
CA MET A 32 -9.06 -3.60 4.99
C MET A 32 -8.85 -3.64 3.46
N PRO A 33 -9.46 -4.61 2.75
CA PRO A 33 -9.52 -4.58 1.29
C PRO A 33 -10.18 -3.27 0.83
N ALA A 34 -9.65 -2.68 -0.23
CA ALA A 34 -10.16 -1.44 -0.80
C ALA A 34 -10.56 -1.66 -2.26
N GLY A 35 -11.74 -1.13 -2.61
CA GLY A 35 -12.27 -1.24 -3.96
C GLY A 35 -12.97 -2.58 -4.25
N ALA A 36 -13.71 -2.61 -5.34
CA ALA A 36 -14.49 -3.78 -5.79
C ALA A 36 -13.62 -4.83 -6.49
N ALA A 37 -12.44 -4.47 -6.93
CA ALA A 37 -11.50 -5.36 -7.64
C ALA A 37 -10.05 -5.02 -7.30
N GLY A 38 -9.21 -6.04 -7.26
CA GLY A 38 -7.78 -5.91 -7.04
C GLY A 38 -7.34 -6.18 -5.60
N ASN A 39 -6.01 -6.14 -5.41
CA ASN A 39 -5.35 -6.47 -4.14
C ASN A 39 -4.98 -5.21 -3.33
N TRP A 40 -5.68 -4.10 -3.59
CA TRP A 40 -5.47 -2.87 -2.85
C TRP A 40 -6.00 -2.96 -1.42
N ARG A 41 -5.28 -2.38 -0.51
CA ARG A 41 -5.63 -2.28 0.90
C ARG A 41 -5.58 -0.84 1.37
N MET A 42 -6.42 -0.49 2.31
CA MET A 42 -6.39 0.79 3.00
C MET A 42 -6.41 0.56 4.51
N TRP A 43 -5.89 1.52 5.25
CA TRP A 43 -6.00 1.52 6.71
C TRP A 43 -7.29 2.24 7.11
N ASP A 44 -8.08 1.59 7.95
CA ASP A 44 -9.28 2.20 8.51
C ASP A 44 -8.90 3.24 9.55
N LEU A 45 -8.83 4.48 9.11
CA LEU A 45 -8.50 5.64 9.92
C LEU A 45 -9.74 6.49 10.25
N ALA A 46 -10.93 5.89 10.22
CA ALA A 46 -12.16 6.58 10.53
C ALA A 46 -11.96 7.53 11.71
N SER A 47 -12.30 8.79 11.51
CA SER A 47 -12.08 9.86 12.48
C SER A 47 -13.01 9.72 13.71
N GLY A 48 -12.50 10.02 14.89
CA GLY A 48 -13.27 10.03 16.13
C GLY A 48 -13.11 8.77 16.98
N THR A 49 -14.12 8.48 17.80
CA THR A 49 -14.14 7.35 18.74
C THR A 49 -14.24 5.99 18.05
N ALA A 50 -14.59 5.96 16.78
CA ALA A 50 -14.74 4.76 15.96
C ALA A 50 -13.45 4.35 15.22
N SER A 51 -12.33 5.07 15.41
CA SER A 51 -11.07 4.72 14.72
C SER A 51 -10.57 3.34 15.15
N ASN A 52 -10.19 2.53 14.17
CA ASN A 52 -9.64 1.20 14.40
C ASN A 52 -8.34 1.30 15.24
N PRO A 53 -8.28 0.71 16.46
CA PRO A 53 -7.11 0.81 17.32
C PRO A 53 -5.87 0.13 16.71
N TYR A 54 -6.06 -0.87 15.87
CA TYR A 54 -4.97 -1.56 15.17
C TYR A 54 -4.35 -0.70 14.07
N ALA A 55 -5.17 0.03 13.31
CA ALA A 55 -4.67 1.02 12.34
C ALA A 55 -3.85 2.11 13.04
N ARG A 56 -4.32 2.61 14.19
CA ARG A 56 -3.55 3.57 15.00
C ARG A 56 -2.24 2.99 15.51
N ALA A 57 -2.24 1.75 15.99
CA ALA A 57 -1.04 1.07 16.44
C ALA A 57 -0.01 0.93 15.33
N HIS A 58 -0.43 0.58 14.11
CA HIS A 58 0.44 0.51 12.93
C HIS A 58 1.18 1.84 12.69
N PHE A 59 0.45 2.96 12.62
CA PHE A 59 1.06 4.27 12.38
C PHE A 59 2.01 4.69 13.51
N LEU A 60 1.69 4.34 14.77
CA LEU A 60 2.56 4.62 15.90
C LEU A 60 3.86 3.81 15.83
N ILE A 61 3.80 2.52 15.46
CA ILE A 61 4.97 1.66 15.31
C ILE A 61 5.85 2.16 14.17
N GLU A 62 5.26 2.61 13.07
CA GLU A 62 6.00 3.17 11.94
C GLU A 62 6.51 4.60 12.16
N GLY A 63 6.15 5.24 13.26
CA GLY A 63 6.50 6.63 13.54
C GLY A 63 5.88 7.61 12.54
N ARG A 64 4.73 7.29 11.97
CA ARG A 64 4.01 8.09 10.98
C ARG A 64 2.77 8.74 11.59
N VAL A 65 2.43 9.92 11.09
CA VAL A 65 1.14 10.55 11.38
C VAL A 65 0.11 10.03 10.39
N PRO A 66 -1.02 9.48 10.87
CA PRO A 66 -2.08 9.04 9.97
C PRO A 66 -2.63 10.23 9.18
N PRO A 67 -2.81 10.09 7.85
CA PRO A 67 -3.43 11.14 7.04
C PRO A 67 -4.89 11.37 7.45
N ALA A 68 -5.35 12.61 7.35
CA ALA A 68 -6.76 12.92 7.51
C ALA A 68 -7.54 12.37 6.30
N GLN A 69 -8.33 11.31 6.50
CA GLN A 69 -9.08 10.64 5.41
C GLN A 69 -10.07 11.57 4.69
N SER A 70 -10.52 12.64 5.37
CA SER A 70 -11.33 13.67 4.73
C SER A 70 -10.59 14.49 3.66
N LEU A 71 -9.24 14.46 3.68
CA LEU A 71 -8.41 15.19 2.73
C LEU A 71 -7.73 14.25 1.74
N PHE A 72 -7.24 13.10 2.22
CA PHE A 72 -6.48 12.14 1.41
C PHE A 72 -6.86 10.70 1.77
N GLN A 73 -7.04 9.89 0.77
CA GLN A 73 -7.14 8.43 0.92
C GLN A 73 -5.84 7.80 0.43
N VAL A 74 -5.31 6.86 1.20
CA VAL A 74 -4.04 6.18 0.93
C VAL A 74 -4.30 4.69 0.78
N TYR A 75 -3.95 4.16 -0.37
CA TYR A 75 -4.08 2.77 -0.72
C TYR A 75 -2.70 2.15 -0.94
N THR A 76 -2.52 0.91 -0.53
CA THR A 76 -1.28 0.14 -0.71
C THR A 76 -1.58 -1.16 -1.42
N ASN A 77 -0.66 -1.60 -2.28
CA ASN A 77 -0.77 -2.87 -2.97
C ASN A 77 0.62 -3.47 -3.20
N SER A 78 0.83 -4.73 -2.81
CA SER A 78 2.08 -5.47 -3.00
C SER A 78 1.92 -6.67 -3.94
N LEU A 79 0.76 -6.82 -4.55
CA LEU A 79 0.40 -7.95 -5.42
C LEU A 79 -0.05 -7.45 -6.79
N ASP A 80 0.13 -8.26 -7.81
CA ASP A 80 -0.54 -8.03 -9.10
C ASP A 80 -1.99 -8.56 -9.08
N ASP A 81 -2.72 -8.35 -10.17
CA ASP A 81 -4.13 -8.76 -10.27
C ASP A 81 -4.30 -10.29 -10.19
N ASP A 82 -3.25 -11.06 -10.48
CA ASP A 82 -3.22 -12.53 -10.34
C ASP A 82 -2.86 -12.98 -8.90
N GLY A 83 -2.63 -12.05 -7.96
CA GLY A 83 -2.28 -12.33 -6.58
C GLY A 83 -0.81 -12.66 -6.36
N SER A 84 0.06 -12.44 -7.33
CA SER A 84 1.50 -12.66 -7.19
C SER A 84 2.21 -11.40 -6.70
N THR A 85 3.24 -11.57 -5.86
CA THR A 85 4.03 -10.47 -5.31
C THR A 85 4.69 -9.62 -6.41
N LEU A 86 4.69 -8.31 -6.23
CA LEU A 86 5.37 -7.39 -7.13
C LEU A 86 6.89 -7.45 -6.94
N LEU A 87 7.62 -7.63 -8.05
CA LEU A 87 9.07 -7.78 -8.07
C LEU A 87 9.70 -6.69 -8.94
N SER A 88 10.82 -6.14 -8.48
CA SER A 88 11.56 -5.10 -9.21
C SER A 88 12.13 -5.54 -10.56
N GLY A 89 12.33 -6.85 -10.76
CA GLY A 89 12.84 -7.42 -12.02
C GLY A 89 11.79 -7.58 -13.11
N CYS A 90 10.51 -7.45 -12.78
CA CYS A 90 9.40 -7.63 -13.70
C CYS A 90 8.87 -6.30 -14.23
N VAL A 91 8.17 -6.36 -15.36
CA VAL A 91 7.47 -5.23 -15.98
C VAL A 91 5.99 -5.35 -15.69
N TYR A 92 5.40 -4.26 -15.19
CA TYR A 92 3.96 -4.19 -14.90
C TYR A 92 3.33 -3.04 -15.65
N ARG A 93 2.06 -3.21 -16.00
CA ARG A 93 1.18 -2.13 -16.48
C ARG A 93 0.16 -1.83 -15.41
N ILE A 94 0.17 -0.58 -14.96
CA ILE A 94 -0.77 -0.04 -13.98
C ILE A 94 -1.75 0.83 -14.76
N SER A 95 -3.03 0.46 -14.78
CA SER A 95 -4.04 1.14 -15.57
C SER A 95 -5.29 1.44 -14.77
N ALA A 96 -5.85 2.62 -14.99
CA ALA A 96 -7.09 3.05 -14.37
C ALA A 96 -7.96 3.76 -15.39
N ASN A 97 -9.25 3.43 -15.39
CA ASN A 97 -10.26 4.14 -16.11
C ASN A 97 -10.96 5.08 -15.12
N ASP A 98 -11.25 6.28 -15.56
CA ASP A 98 -12.15 7.21 -14.87
C ASP A 98 -11.79 7.43 -13.37
N LEU A 99 -10.55 7.86 -13.11
CA LEU A 99 -10.18 8.32 -11.77
C LEU A 99 -10.87 9.67 -11.51
N GLU A 100 -12.00 9.64 -10.84
CA GLU A 100 -12.74 10.82 -10.39
C GLU A 100 -12.02 11.49 -9.20
N SER A 101 -10.80 11.94 -9.42
CA SER A 101 -10.01 12.63 -8.41
C SER A 101 -9.37 13.87 -9.02
N ARG A 102 -9.37 14.95 -8.23
CA ARG A 102 -8.73 16.19 -8.61
C ARG A 102 -7.22 16.07 -8.67
N TRP A 103 -6.66 15.26 -7.80
CA TRP A 103 -5.21 15.01 -7.73
C TRP A 103 -4.94 13.62 -7.15
N TRP A 104 -3.97 12.95 -7.69
CA TRP A 104 -3.49 11.67 -7.18
C TRP A 104 -1.98 11.53 -7.39
N SER A 105 -1.36 10.66 -6.62
CA SER A 105 0.02 10.21 -6.84
C SER A 105 0.12 8.70 -6.73
N LEU A 106 0.96 8.12 -7.56
CA LEU A 106 1.33 6.71 -7.53
C LEU A 106 2.82 6.62 -7.25
N SER A 107 3.19 5.97 -6.15
CA SER A 107 4.58 5.73 -5.80
C SER A 107 4.88 4.25 -5.70
N VAL A 108 6.14 3.89 -5.92
CA VAL A 108 6.67 2.53 -5.76
C VAL A 108 7.86 2.55 -4.83
N GLY A 109 7.86 1.65 -3.84
CA GLY A 109 8.93 1.52 -2.86
C GLY A 109 9.11 0.07 -2.41
N PRO A 110 10.03 -0.19 -1.47
CA PRO A 110 10.21 -1.49 -0.86
C PRO A 110 9.03 -1.88 0.03
N VAL A 111 8.76 -3.18 0.16
CA VAL A 111 7.75 -3.69 1.09
C VAL A 111 8.12 -3.38 2.54
N ASN A 112 9.39 -3.51 2.91
CA ASN A 112 9.90 -3.23 4.25
C ASN A 112 10.74 -1.96 4.22
N SER A 113 10.22 -0.90 4.79
CA SER A 113 10.75 0.47 4.63
C SER A 113 11.77 0.86 5.69
N GLU A 114 12.93 0.21 5.76
CA GLU A 114 14.08 0.86 6.41
C GLU A 114 14.67 1.97 5.52
N ASP A 115 14.45 1.91 4.22
CA ASP A 115 14.99 2.84 3.22
C ASP A 115 13.86 3.65 2.56
N LYS A 116 13.23 4.54 3.34
CA LYS A 116 12.07 5.36 2.90
C LYS A 116 12.41 6.38 1.81
N ASP A 117 13.69 6.70 1.63
CA ASP A 117 14.15 7.65 0.61
C ASP A 117 14.25 7.05 -0.80
N SER A 118 14.03 5.75 -0.93
CA SER A 118 14.15 5.00 -2.19
C SER A 118 12.80 4.77 -2.88
N SER A 119 11.90 5.75 -2.87
CA SER A 119 10.63 5.67 -3.61
C SER A 119 10.67 6.54 -4.86
N ALA A 120 10.16 6.00 -5.97
CA ALA A 120 9.85 6.78 -7.16
C ALA A 120 8.34 7.04 -7.19
N ALA A 121 7.93 8.18 -7.74
CA ALA A 121 6.53 8.56 -7.82
C ALA A 121 6.21 9.24 -9.15
N VAL A 122 4.95 9.13 -9.56
CA VAL A 122 4.33 9.94 -10.63
C VAL A 122 3.04 10.53 -10.11
N THR A 123 2.70 11.72 -10.59
CA THR A 123 1.50 12.45 -10.16
C THR A 123 0.54 12.67 -11.32
N SER A 124 -0.71 13.01 -11.00
CA SER A 124 -1.74 13.32 -11.99
C SER A 124 -1.34 14.45 -12.96
N ASP A 125 -0.43 15.33 -12.52
CA ASP A 125 -0.01 16.50 -13.31
C ASP A 125 1.13 16.16 -14.29
N GLU A 126 1.80 15.02 -14.10
CA GLU A 126 2.95 14.60 -14.91
C GLU A 126 2.60 13.54 -15.96
N VAL A 127 1.46 12.88 -15.82
CA VAL A 127 1.08 11.78 -16.69
C VAL A 127 0.23 12.22 -17.88
N VAL A 128 0.48 11.61 -19.01
CA VAL A 128 -0.33 11.75 -20.22
C VAL A 128 -1.38 10.65 -20.23
N ARG A 129 -2.64 11.01 -20.42
CA ARG A 129 -3.74 10.05 -20.61
C ARG A 129 -3.80 9.61 -22.07
N ASP A 130 -4.23 8.39 -22.27
CA ASP A 130 -4.54 7.87 -23.59
C ASP A 130 -5.75 8.62 -24.19
N PRO A 131 -5.94 8.61 -25.53
CA PRO A 131 -7.04 9.34 -26.19
C PRO A 131 -8.45 8.94 -25.72
N ASP A 132 -8.61 7.74 -25.15
CA ASP A 132 -9.84 7.23 -24.55
C ASP A 132 -10.03 7.66 -23.08
N GLY A 133 -9.10 8.46 -22.53
CA GLY A 133 -9.11 8.91 -21.15
C GLY A 133 -8.47 7.94 -20.16
N THR A 134 -8.08 6.74 -20.60
CA THR A 134 -7.41 5.73 -19.75
C THR A 134 -6.06 6.24 -19.27
N LEU A 135 -5.78 6.04 -17.99
CA LEU A 135 -4.45 6.20 -17.44
C LEU A 135 -3.69 4.87 -17.59
N SER A 136 -2.49 4.92 -18.17
CA SER A 136 -1.58 3.77 -18.23
C SER A 136 -0.18 4.20 -17.81
N VAL A 137 0.35 3.55 -16.76
CA VAL A 137 1.72 3.76 -16.27
C VAL A 137 2.45 2.43 -16.30
N ALA A 138 3.62 2.39 -16.94
CA ALA A 138 4.50 1.23 -16.92
C ALA A 138 5.42 1.30 -15.70
N MET A 139 5.49 0.23 -14.91
CA MET A 139 6.51 0.07 -13.88
C MET A 139 7.58 -0.90 -14.39
N ALA A 140 8.81 -0.40 -14.59
CA ALA A 140 9.91 -1.17 -15.16
C ALA A 140 11.27 -0.60 -14.75
N ARG A 141 12.31 -1.44 -14.70
CA ARG A 141 13.71 -1.02 -14.43
C ARG A 141 14.31 -0.19 -15.55
N HIS A 142 13.94 -0.48 -16.77
CA HIS A 142 14.42 0.20 -17.97
C HIS A 142 13.34 1.12 -18.54
N PRO A 143 13.73 2.23 -19.17
CA PRO A 143 12.78 3.15 -19.78
C PRO A 143 11.87 2.46 -20.78
N VAL A 144 10.58 2.78 -20.70
CA VAL A 144 9.55 2.34 -21.65
C VAL A 144 8.85 3.57 -22.19
N SER A 145 8.29 3.47 -23.39
CA SER A 145 7.50 4.56 -23.99
C SER A 145 6.23 4.82 -23.19
N GLY A 146 5.82 6.09 -23.12
CA GLY A 146 4.67 6.54 -22.36
C GLY A 146 4.99 6.91 -20.91
N ASN A 147 3.97 6.87 -20.04
CA ASN A 147 4.19 7.12 -18.62
C ASN A 147 4.95 5.95 -18.00
N TRP A 148 6.01 6.25 -17.31
CA TRP A 148 6.91 5.25 -16.75
C TRP A 148 7.37 5.62 -15.35
N ILE A 149 7.39 4.63 -14.46
CA ILE A 149 7.93 4.73 -13.11
C ILE A 149 9.02 3.66 -12.92
N ARG A 150 10.18 4.07 -12.42
CA ARG A 150 11.30 3.18 -12.15
C ARG A 150 11.33 2.78 -10.69
N PRO A 151 11.26 1.47 -10.33
CA PRO A 151 11.56 1.04 -8.97
C PRO A 151 12.99 1.43 -8.58
N ALA A 152 13.14 2.15 -7.46
CA ALA A 152 14.45 2.57 -6.96
C ALA A 152 15.19 1.45 -6.20
N VAL A 153 14.47 0.40 -5.80
CA VAL A 153 14.98 -0.71 -4.97
C VAL A 153 14.87 -2.05 -5.69
N GLU A 154 15.64 -3.03 -5.22
CA GLU A 154 15.58 -4.42 -5.67
C GLU A 154 14.72 -5.27 -4.72
N GLY A 155 14.11 -6.33 -5.28
CA GLY A 155 13.31 -7.29 -4.53
C GLY A 155 11.82 -7.01 -4.57
N ASN A 156 11.15 -7.26 -3.44
CA ASN A 156 9.70 -7.11 -3.33
C ASN A 156 9.30 -5.63 -3.25
N LEU A 157 8.28 -5.28 -4.03
CA LEU A 157 7.79 -3.91 -4.15
C LEU A 157 6.41 -3.75 -3.54
N THR A 158 6.14 -2.54 -3.09
CA THR A 158 4.80 -2.07 -2.76
C THR A 158 4.49 -0.80 -3.55
N LEU A 159 3.27 -0.73 -4.04
CA LEU A 159 2.69 0.46 -4.63
C LEU A 159 1.92 1.21 -3.55
N GLN A 160 2.04 2.52 -3.55
CA GLN A 160 1.19 3.40 -2.75
C GLN A 160 0.47 4.36 -3.69
N PHE A 161 -0.85 4.35 -3.61
CA PHE A 161 -1.71 5.25 -4.38
C PHE A 161 -2.41 6.20 -3.42
N VAL A 162 -2.14 7.49 -3.58
CA VAL A 162 -2.71 8.56 -2.76
C VAL A 162 -3.66 9.36 -3.62
N VAL A 163 -4.87 9.57 -3.11
CA VAL A 163 -5.92 10.31 -3.81
C VAL A 163 -6.37 11.48 -2.95
N SER A 164 -6.44 12.66 -3.54
CA SER A 164 -7.01 13.83 -2.89
C SER A 164 -8.54 13.74 -2.93
N ASN A 165 -9.15 13.81 -1.75
CA ASN A 165 -10.60 13.77 -1.58
C ASN A 165 -11.24 15.18 -1.57
N ALA A 166 -10.54 16.18 -2.11
CA ALA A 166 -10.96 17.58 -2.09
C ALA A 166 -12.14 17.83 -3.02
N GLY A 167 -13.34 17.57 -2.56
CA GLY A 167 -14.56 17.97 -3.26
C GLY A 167 -15.77 17.05 -3.19
N GLY A 168 -15.69 15.93 -2.55
CA GLY A 168 -16.84 15.03 -2.40
C GLY A 168 -16.43 13.75 -1.70
N LEU A 169 -17.20 13.40 -0.74
CA LEU A 169 -17.06 12.17 0.03
C LEU A 169 -17.38 10.96 -0.86
N GLN A 170 -16.40 10.47 -1.60
CA GLN A 170 -16.48 9.08 -2.01
C GLN A 170 -16.24 8.24 -0.75
N GLU A 171 -17.19 7.40 -0.44
CA GLU A 171 -17.02 6.42 0.64
C GLU A 171 -15.73 5.62 0.40
N PRO A 172 -14.95 5.31 1.44
CA PRO A 172 -13.78 4.46 1.30
C PRO A 172 -14.20 3.14 0.63
N GLY A 173 -13.62 2.83 -0.55
CA GLY A 173 -13.94 1.61 -1.31
C GLY A 173 -14.81 1.79 -2.56
N GLU A 174 -15.36 2.97 -2.82
CA GLU A 174 -16.10 3.27 -4.07
C GLU A 174 -15.19 3.71 -5.22
N LEU A 175 -13.92 4.03 -4.92
CA LEU A 175 -12.98 4.48 -5.95
C LEU A 175 -12.59 3.31 -6.89
N ASN A 176 -12.60 3.58 -8.19
CA ASN A 176 -12.03 2.68 -9.20
C ASN A 176 -10.50 2.68 -9.09
N LEU A 177 -9.95 1.78 -8.27
CA LEU A 177 -8.51 1.67 -8.06
C LEU A 177 -7.82 1.07 -9.28
N PRO A 178 -6.55 1.46 -9.55
CA PRO A 178 -5.80 0.97 -10.69
C PRO A 178 -5.63 -0.56 -10.69
N SER A 179 -5.80 -1.18 -11.85
CA SER A 179 -5.41 -2.57 -12.06
C SER A 179 -3.89 -2.67 -12.22
N VAL A 180 -3.30 -3.77 -11.77
CA VAL A 180 -1.85 -4.00 -11.79
C VAL A 180 -1.56 -5.31 -12.51
N LYS A 181 -1.29 -5.25 -13.80
CA LYS A 181 -1.05 -6.44 -14.62
C LYS A 181 0.43 -6.65 -14.89
N ARG A 182 0.91 -7.88 -14.65
CA ARG A 182 2.25 -8.29 -15.04
C ARG A 182 2.33 -8.48 -16.55
N VAL A 183 3.30 -7.84 -17.17
CA VAL A 183 3.54 -7.93 -18.62
C VAL A 183 4.64 -8.97 -18.91
N SER A 184 5.73 -8.90 -18.16
CA SER A 184 6.86 -9.84 -18.32
C SER A 184 7.73 -9.83 -17.06
N CYS A 185 8.54 -10.85 -16.90
CA CYS A 185 9.65 -10.94 -15.95
C CYS A 185 10.94 -11.37 -16.63
#